data_cec1ec14dbbf4ddd8dde646c80ed4101
#
_entry.id   cec1ec14dbbf4ddd8dde646c80ed4101
#
_cell.length_a   1.000
_cell.length_b   1.000
_cell.length_c   1.000
_cell.angle_alpha   90.00
_cell.angle_beta   90.00
_cell.angle_gamma   90.00
#
_symmetry.space_group_name_H-M   'P 1'
#
loop_
_entity.id
_entity.type
_entity.pdbx_description
1 polymer ?
#
loop_
_entity_poly.entity_id
_entity_poly.type
_entity_poly.pdbx_seq_one_letter_code
_entity_poly.pdbx_strand_id
1 'polypeptide(L)'
;MGWLKDRTLLVAISVDGNPESHNLMRGSPRAFQEMERRVPLLRDAGIPFGFIFTLTQYNLDELHWVAEFAASQGAGLLQIHPLEPIGRARTELADAAPDPHELSAAFLESLRIQTLVGDDMVVHFDALDRDAMTEHPEQFFAQPEPAAADLPFAEILSPLIIEADGMVCPLDHGFARHFALGNLRNTDLQEMITAWRETKLDDFHRLCRDAWSDLTQPAEWPFVNWYSELNQRAGQWTLRSPVAAVAGQS
;
A
#
# COMPACT_ATOMS: atom_id res chain seq x y z
N MET A 1 2.88 -3.71 -25.85
CA MET A 1 1.63 -3.10 -25.35
C MET A 1 0.42 -4.06 -25.42
N GLY A 2 0.09 -4.67 -26.56
CA GLY A 2 -1.09 -5.55 -26.70
C GLY A 2 -1.17 -6.70 -25.67
N TRP A 3 -0.04 -7.23 -25.21
CA TRP A 3 -0.01 -8.27 -24.20
C TRP A 3 -0.50 -7.80 -22.80
N LEU A 4 -0.26 -6.53 -22.45
CA LEU A 4 -0.71 -5.97 -21.16
C LEU A 4 -2.20 -5.68 -21.14
N LYS A 5 -2.80 -5.27 -22.25
CA LYS A 5 -4.19 -4.78 -22.32
C LYS A 5 -5.21 -5.74 -21.69
N ASP A 6 -5.06 -7.04 -21.93
CA ASP A 6 -6.02 -8.05 -21.47
C ASP A 6 -5.59 -8.75 -20.15
N ARG A 7 -4.49 -8.31 -19.54
CA ARG A 7 -3.88 -8.94 -18.37
C ARG A 7 -3.57 -7.97 -17.24
N THR A 8 -3.78 -6.69 -17.46
CA THR A 8 -3.47 -5.63 -16.48
C THR A 8 -4.75 -4.86 -16.19
N LEU A 9 -5.15 -4.84 -14.93
CA LEU A 9 -6.29 -4.05 -14.47
C LEU A 9 -5.95 -2.55 -14.55
N LEU A 10 -4.75 -2.19 -14.13
CA LEU A 10 -4.27 -0.81 -14.10
C LEU A 10 -2.74 -0.78 -14.10
N VAL A 11 -2.14 0.17 -14.82
CA VAL A 11 -0.70 0.48 -14.73
C VAL A 11 -0.53 1.70 -13.82
N ALA A 12 0.13 1.53 -12.69
CA ALA A 12 0.45 2.62 -11.78
C ALA A 12 1.78 3.27 -12.16
N ILE A 13 1.79 4.60 -12.23
CA ILE A 13 2.94 5.43 -12.61
C ILE A 13 3.24 6.39 -11.46
N SER A 14 4.46 6.39 -10.97
CA SER A 14 4.84 7.34 -9.93
C SER A 14 4.95 8.76 -10.47
N VAL A 15 4.41 9.72 -9.72
CA VAL A 15 4.58 11.15 -9.89
C VAL A 15 4.81 11.77 -8.50
N ASP A 16 5.83 12.61 -8.34
CA ASP A 16 6.20 13.12 -7.02
C ASP A 16 6.05 14.65 -6.91
N GLY A 17 5.27 15.23 -7.81
CA GLY A 17 5.00 16.66 -7.90
C GLY A 17 5.11 17.20 -9.31
N ASN A 18 5.24 18.52 -9.43
CA ASN A 18 5.52 19.20 -10.68
C ASN A 18 6.86 18.73 -11.32
N PRO A 19 7.20 19.14 -12.54
CA PRO A 19 8.41 18.65 -13.22
C PRO A 19 9.70 18.83 -12.43
N GLU A 20 9.81 19.91 -11.66
CA GLU A 20 11.03 20.21 -10.88
C GLU A 20 11.11 19.27 -9.67
N SER A 21 10.06 19.17 -8.87
CA SER A 21 9.97 18.32 -7.68
C SER A 21 10.10 16.85 -8.04
N HIS A 22 9.42 16.40 -9.11
CA HIS A 22 9.54 15.02 -9.58
C HIS A 22 10.97 14.69 -10.03
N ASN A 23 11.61 15.58 -10.81
CA ASN A 23 12.98 15.37 -11.26
C ASN A 23 13.98 15.32 -10.09
N LEU A 24 13.78 16.16 -9.08
CA LEU A 24 14.59 16.18 -7.86
C LEU A 24 14.43 14.85 -7.10
N MET A 25 13.20 14.44 -6.85
CA MET A 25 12.87 13.21 -6.11
C MET A 25 13.42 11.95 -6.80
N ARG A 26 13.37 11.91 -8.15
CA ARG A 26 13.88 10.80 -8.95
C ARG A 26 15.39 10.88 -9.23
N GLY A 27 16.07 11.93 -8.80
CA GLY A 27 17.50 12.13 -9.04
C GLY A 27 17.86 12.21 -10.52
N SER A 28 16.95 12.69 -11.36
CA SER A 28 17.12 12.75 -12.81
C SER A 28 16.46 14.00 -13.41
N PRO A 29 17.22 14.86 -14.11
CA PRO A 29 16.69 16.11 -14.64
C PRO A 29 15.66 15.94 -15.77
N ARG A 30 15.40 14.71 -16.22
CA ARG A 30 14.47 14.40 -17.32
C ARG A 30 13.43 13.34 -16.94
N ALA A 31 13.32 12.98 -15.66
CA ALA A 31 12.42 11.92 -15.23
C ALA A 31 10.96 12.24 -15.59
N PHE A 32 10.52 13.47 -15.32
CA PHE A 32 9.16 13.92 -15.64
C PHE A 32 8.89 13.89 -17.15
N GLN A 33 9.74 14.48 -17.96
CA GLN A 33 9.58 14.53 -19.41
C GLN A 33 9.57 13.13 -20.04
N GLU A 34 10.40 12.22 -19.53
CA GLU A 34 10.42 10.83 -20.00
C GLU A 34 9.14 10.07 -19.60
N MET A 35 8.58 10.32 -18.44
CA MET A 35 7.30 9.79 -18.01
C MET A 35 6.17 10.37 -18.87
N GLU A 36 6.04 11.70 -18.93
CA GLU A 36 5.00 12.41 -19.67
C GLU A 36 4.94 11.98 -21.14
N ARG A 37 6.10 11.83 -21.80
CA ARG A 37 6.19 11.36 -23.19
C ARG A 37 5.65 9.94 -23.39
N ARG A 38 5.67 9.10 -22.36
CA ARG A 38 5.28 7.68 -22.44
C ARG A 38 3.83 7.41 -22.04
N VAL A 39 3.24 8.27 -21.23
CA VAL A 39 1.84 8.11 -20.78
C VAL A 39 0.85 7.97 -21.96
N PRO A 40 0.94 8.76 -23.05
CA PRO A 40 0.06 8.60 -24.20
C PRO A 40 0.10 7.21 -24.83
N LEU A 41 1.20 6.47 -24.70
CA LEU A 41 1.32 5.11 -25.25
C LEU A 41 0.39 4.12 -24.54
N LEU A 42 0.11 4.32 -23.25
CA LEU A 42 -0.85 3.51 -22.50
C LEU A 42 -2.28 3.84 -22.93
N ARG A 43 -2.61 5.13 -23.00
CA ARG A 43 -3.91 5.62 -23.45
C ARG A 43 -4.24 5.14 -24.86
N ASP A 44 -3.31 5.29 -25.81
CA ASP A 44 -3.49 4.91 -27.21
C ASP A 44 -3.60 3.38 -27.37
N ALA A 45 -2.99 2.61 -26.47
CA ALA A 45 -3.13 1.15 -26.40
C ALA A 45 -4.41 0.71 -25.68
N GLY A 46 -5.19 1.62 -25.08
CA GLY A 46 -6.37 1.32 -24.28
C GLY A 46 -6.06 0.53 -23.01
N ILE A 47 -4.90 0.80 -22.40
CA ILE A 47 -4.48 0.21 -21.14
C ILE A 47 -4.85 1.19 -20.01
N PRO A 48 -5.69 0.81 -19.04
CA PRO A 48 -6.00 1.66 -17.90
C PRO A 48 -4.73 2.00 -17.13
N PHE A 49 -4.60 3.25 -16.72
CA PHE A 49 -3.47 3.70 -15.92
C PHE A 49 -3.89 4.72 -14.87
N GLY A 50 -3.05 4.88 -13.87
CA GLY A 50 -3.20 5.88 -12.81
C GLY A 50 -1.86 6.36 -12.32
N PHE A 51 -1.88 7.38 -11.48
CA PHE A 51 -0.69 7.91 -10.85
C PHE A 51 -0.65 7.59 -9.36
N ILE A 52 0.56 7.36 -8.85
CA ILE A 52 0.85 7.29 -7.42
C ILE A 52 1.68 8.52 -7.08
N PHE A 53 1.15 9.37 -6.21
CA PHE A 53 1.82 10.55 -5.67
C PHE A 53 2.41 10.22 -4.31
N THR A 54 3.74 10.25 -4.18
CA THR A 54 4.40 10.11 -2.89
C THR A 54 4.36 11.45 -2.17
N LEU A 55 3.46 11.56 -1.19
CA LEU A 55 3.28 12.76 -0.38
C LEU A 55 4.42 12.93 0.61
N THR A 56 5.05 14.09 0.61
CA THR A 56 6.06 14.54 1.57
C THR A 56 5.71 15.91 2.11
N GLN A 57 6.33 16.34 3.22
CA GLN A 57 6.18 17.72 3.69
C GLN A 57 6.64 18.79 2.68
N TYR A 58 7.43 18.40 1.68
CA TYR A 58 8.01 19.34 0.71
C TYR A 58 7.16 19.50 -0.57
N ASN A 59 6.17 18.63 -0.82
CA ASN A 59 5.36 18.64 -2.02
C ASN A 59 3.84 18.61 -1.75
N LEU A 60 3.42 18.83 -0.51
CA LEU A 60 2.02 18.86 -0.12
C LEU A 60 1.22 19.91 -0.92
N ASP A 61 1.78 21.08 -1.13
CA ASP A 61 1.19 22.17 -1.89
C ASP A 61 1.07 21.88 -3.39
N GLU A 62 1.75 20.85 -3.88
CA GLU A 62 1.68 20.42 -5.28
C GLU A 62 0.56 19.38 -5.56
N LEU A 63 -0.13 18.88 -4.53
CA LEU A 63 -1.15 17.85 -4.67
C LEU A 63 -2.26 18.25 -5.67
N HIS A 64 -2.68 19.48 -5.62
CA HIS A 64 -3.69 19.99 -6.56
C HIS A 64 -3.18 19.98 -8.01
N TRP A 65 -1.95 20.44 -8.23
CA TRP A 65 -1.31 20.41 -9.54
C TRP A 65 -1.18 18.97 -10.08
N VAL A 66 -0.79 18.03 -9.22
CA VAL A 66 -0.69 16.59 -9.59
C VAL A 66 -2.05 16.03 -10.00
N ALA A 67 -3.11 16.42 -9.29
CA ALA A 67 -4.47 15.98 -9.63
C ALA A 67 -4.94 16.53 -10.99
N GLU A 68 -4.69 17.81 -11.27
CA GLU A 68 -4.98 18.42 -12.58
C GLU A 68 -4.17 17.75 -13.70
N PHE A 69 -2.88 17.49 -13.47
CA PHE A 69 -2.03 16.76 -14.41
C PHE A 69 -2.60 15.37 -14.67
N ALA A 70 -2.91 14.58 -13.63
CA ALA A 70 -3.45 13.23 -13.75
C ALA A 70 -4.76 13.21 -14.56
N ALA A 71 -5.69 14.11 -14.25
CA ALA A 71 -6.95 14.25 -14.97
C ALA A 71 -6.71 14.63 -16.44
N SER A 72 -5.80 15.58 -16.72
CA SER A 72 -5.45 16.00 -18.10
C SER A 72 -4.88 14.88 -18.95
N GLN A 73 -4.18 13.93 -18.33
CA GLN A 73 -3.65 12.74 -19.00
C GLN A 73 -4.71 11.66 -19.23
N GLY A 74 -5.89 11.77 -18.60
CA GLY A 74 -6.93 10.74 -18.65
C GLY A 74 -6.64 9.54 -17.73
N ALA A 75 -5.98 9.78 -16.60
CA ALA A 75 -5.77 8.76 -15.58
C ALA A 75 -7.08 8.37 -14.91
N GLY A 76 -7.30 7.10 -14.65
CA GLY A 76 -8.46 6.59 -13.93
C GLY A 76 -8.26 6.53 -12.40
N LEU A 77 -7.03 6.77 -11.92
CA LEU A 77 -6.69 6.73 -10.50
C LEU A 77 -5.61 7.76 -10.18
N LEU A 78 -5.78 8.47 -9.08
CA LEU A 78 -4.73 9.16 -8.35
C LEU A 78 -4.65 8.58 -6.94
N GLN A 79 -3.60 7.83 -6.65
CA GLN A 79 -3.30 7.31 -5.31
C GLN A 79 -2.33 8.27 -4.62
N ILE A 80 -2.71 8.74 -3.44
CA ILE A 80 -1.88 9.59 -2.59
C ILE A 80 -1.29 8.70 -1.50
N HIS A 81 0.02 8.50 -1.57
CA HIS A 81 0.76 7.62 -0.69
C HIS A 81 1.70 8.46 0.21
N PRO A 82 1.39 8.63 1.50
CA PRO A 82 2.31 9.32 2.40
C PRO A 82 3.66 8.62 2.45
N LEU A 83 4.75 9.41 2.42
CA LEU A 83 6.10 8.87 2.47
C LEU A 83 6.32 8.03 3.73
N GLU A 84 6.70 6.79 3.53
CA GLU A 84 7.12 5.89 4.61
C GLU A 84 8.65 5.83 4.70
N PRO A 85 9.24 5.89 5.90
CA PRO A 85 10.69 5.83 6.09
C PRO A 85 11.22 4.39 5.95
N ILE A 86 11.03 3.79 4.77
CA ILE A 86 11.43 2.41 4.43
C ILE A 86 12.53 2.43 3.37
N GLY A 87 13.45 1.46 3.43
CA GLY A 87 14.53 1.35 2.45
C GLY A 87 15.42 2.59 2.45
N ARG A 88 15.68 3.17 1.26
CA ARG A 88 16.51 4.38 1.11
C ARG A 88 15.87 5.62 1.74
N ALA A 89 14.55 5.70 1.77
CA ALA A 89 13.85 6.83 2.38
C ALA A 89 14.19 7.00 3.87
N ARG A 90 14.53 5.91 4.57
CA ARG A 90 14.97 5.97 5.97
C ARG A 90 16.22 6.84 6.19
N THR A 91 17.11 6.92 5.21
CA THR A 91 18.37 7.64 5.32
C THR A 91 18.41 8.92 4.48
N GLU A 92 17.77 8.91 3.33
CA GLU A 92 17.84 10.01 2.37
C GLU A 92 16.67 11.01 2.52
N LEU A 93 15.54 10.55 3.09
CA LEU A 93 14.29 11.29 3.22
C LEU A 93 13.69 11.15 4.64
N ALA A 94 14.51 10.90 5.66
CA ALA A 94 14.03 10.65 7.02
C ALA A 94 13.15 11.80 7.57
N ASP A 95 13.52 13.03 7.22
CA ASP A 95 12.84 14.25 7.67
C ASP A 95 11.77 14.74 6.67
N ALA A 96 11.48 13.97 5.63
CA ALA A 96 10.55 14.36 4.58
C ALA A 96 9.13 13.79 4.77
N ALA A 97 8.94 12.88 5.73
CA ALA A 97 7.61 12.33 6.01
C ALA A 97 6.68 13.44 6.49
N PRO A 98 5.43 13.48 5.99
CA PRO A 98 4.48 14.49 6.43
C PRO A 98 4.11 14.26 7.90
N ASP A 99 3.94 15.35 8.63
CA ASP A 99 3.43 15.30 9.99
C ASP A 99 1.91 15.04 10.00
N PRO A 100 1.30 14.77 11.16
CA PRO A 100 -0.13 14.51 11.25
C PRO A 100 -1.04 15.68 10.82
N HIS A 101 -0.61 16.94 10.97
CA HIS A 101 -1.37 18.10 10.47
C HIS A 101 -1.32 18.14 8.95
N GLU A 102 -0.17 17.89 8.36
CA GLU A 102 0.04 17.80 6.92
C GLU A 102 -0.75 16.64 6.32
N LEU A 103 -0.78 15.47 7.00
CA LEU A 103 -1.62 14.34 6.61
C LEU A 103 -3.11 14.69 6.62
N SER A 104 -3.58 15.39 7.67
CA SER A 104 -4.98 15.82 7.76
C SER A 104 -5.32 16.82 6.66
N ALA A 105 -4.43 17.77 6.37
CA ALA A 105 -4.61 18.72 5.28
C ALA A 105 -4.66 18.04 3.91
N ALA A 106 -3.76 17.08 3.66
CA ALA A 106 -3.73 16.29 2.43
C ALA A 106 -4.99 15.43 2.27
N PHE A 107 -5.48 14.83 3.34
CA PHE A 107 -6.72 14.06 3.33
C PHE A 107 -7.91 14.95 2.95
N LEU A 108 -8.07 16.11 3.58
CA LEU A 108 -9.14 17.05 3.24
C LEU A 108 -9.04 17.54 1.78
N GLU A 109 -7.82 17.81 1.31
CA GLU A 109 -7.57 18.16 -0.08
C GLU A 109 -7.92 17.01 -1.04
N SER A 110 -7.63 15.76 -0.68
CA SER A 110 -8.01 14.60 -1.48
C SER A 110 -9.53 14.46 -1.66
N LEU A 111 -10.31 14.72 -0.61
CA LEU A 111 -11.77 14.74 -0.68
C LEU A 111 -12.28 15.87 -1.58
N ARG A 112 -11.65 17.06 -1.49
CA ARG A 112 -11.97 18.19 -2.36
C ARG A 112 -11.68 17.86 -3.82
N ILE A 113 -10.52 17.27 -4.10
CA ILE A 113 -10.14 16.83 -5.45
C ILE A 113 -11.12 15.78 -5.96
N GLN A 114 -11.48 14.76 -5.15
CA GLN A 114 -12.46 13.75 -5.56
C GLN A 114 -13.80 14.39 -5.94
N THR A 115 -14.24 15.41 -5.19
CA THR A 115 -15.47 16.14 -5.52
C THR A 115 -15.37 16.89 -6.86
N LEU A 116 -14.20 17.42 -7.19
CA LEU A 116 -13.97 18.17 -8.43
C LEU A 116 -13.86 17.26 -9.66
N VAL A 117 -13.20 16.12 -9.53
CA VAL A 117 -13.00 15.17 -10.65
C VAL A 117 -14.21 14.23 -10.84
N GLY A 118 -15.09 14.13 -9.85
CA GLY A 118 -16.27 13.27 -9.93
C GLY A 118 -15.94 11.81 -10.19
N ASP A 119 -16.65 11.18 -11.13
CA ASP A 119 -16.47 9.79 -11.51
C ASP A 119 -15.39 9.58 -12.59
N ASP A 120 -14.76 10.66 -13.09
CA ASP A 120 -13.76 10.56 -14.16
C ASP A 120 -12.44 9.98 -13.66
N MET A 121 -12.12 10.16 -12.37
CA MET A 121 -10.91 9.65 -11.73
C MET A 121 -11.18 9.32 -10.26
N VAL A 122 -10.74 8.15 -9.81
CA VAL A 122 -10.75 7.78 -8.39
C VAL A 122 -9.56 8.45 -7.69
N VAL A 123 -9.81 9.14 -6.58
CA VAL A 123 -8.76 9.68 -5.70
C VAL A 123 -8.70 8.82 -4.44
N HIS A 124 -7.60 8.11 -4.27
CA HIS A 124 -7.39 7.23 -3.13
C HIS A 124 -6.28 7.75 -2.23
N PHE A 125 -6.56 7.88 -0.95
CA PHE A 125 -5.58 8.29 0.06
C PHE A 125 -5.22 7.09 0.94
N ASP A 126 -3.92 6.74 1.02
CA ASP A 126 -3.43 5.58 1.75
C ASP A 126 -3.35 5.83 3.26
N ALA A 127 -4.46 6.24 3.84
CA ALA A 127 -4.64 6.30 5.28
C ALA A 127 -6.11 6.05 5.63
N LEU A 128 -6.33 5.44 6.76
CA LEU A 128 -7.63 5.06 7.27
C LEU A 128 -7.96 5.85 8.52
N ASP A 129 -9.21 6.23 8.66
CA ASP A 129 -9.73 6.80 9.89
C ASP A 129 -9.89 5.72 10.96
N ARG A 130 -9.41 5.98 12.18
CA ARG A 130 -9.44 5.01 13.30
C ARG A 130 -10.85 4.68 13.78
N ASP A 131 -11.77 5.65 13.70
CA ASP A 131 -13.16 5.43 14.09
C ASP A 131 -13.83 4.47 13.10
N ALA A 132 -13.59 4.66 11.80
CA ALA A 132 -14.06 3.75 10.76
C ALA A 132 -13.46 2.34 10.93
N MET A 133 -12.19 2.21 11.33
CA MET A 133 -11.59 0.90 11.64
C MET A 133 -12.31 0.21 12.81
N THR A 134 -12.73 0.96 13.81
CA THR A 134 -13.41 0.42 14.99
C THR A 134 -14.79 -0.15 14.65
N GLU A 135 -15.47 0.45 13.69
CA GLU A 135 -16.81 0.03 13.24
C GLU A 135 -16.79 -1.25 12.40
N HIS A 136 -15.64 -1.55 11.72
CA HIS A 136 -15.54 -2.60 10.72
C HIS A 136 -14.34 -3.55 10.90
N PRO A 137 -14.22 -4.26 12.05
CA PRO A 137 -13.08 -5.16 12.31
C PRO A 137 -12.94 -6.29 11.28
N GLU A 138 -14.02 -6.67 10.60
CA GLU A 138 -14.01 -7.70 9.56
C GLU A 138 -13.20 -7.28 8.32
N GLN A 139 -13.16 -6.00 8.00
CA GLN A 139 -12.37 -5.48 6.87
C GLN A 139 -10.86 -5.55 7.12
N PHE A 140 -10.47 -5.68 8.38
CA PHE A 140 -9.07 -5.75 8.82
C PHE A 140 -8.66 -7.17 9.23
N PHE A 141 -9.52 -8.15 8.97
CA PHE A 141 -9.32 -9.52 9.39
C PHE A 141 -9.03 -9.63 10.91
N ALA A 142 -9.73 -8.80 11.71
CA ALA A 142 -9.49 -8.63 13.14
C ALA A 142 -10.67 -9.11 14.02
N GLN A 143 -11.70 -9.72 13.45
CA GLN A 143 -12.83 -10.27 14.20
C GLN A 143 -12.38 -11.39 15.16
N PRO A 144 -13.10 -11.60 16.29
CA PRO A 144 -12.71 -12.55 17.34
C PRO A 144 -12.58 -14.00 16.85
N GLU A 145 -13.46 -14.43 15.94
CA GLU A 145 -13.42 -15.74 15.32
C GLU A 145 -13.11 -15.59 13.82
N PRO A 146 -12.00 -16.13 13.34
CA PRO A 146 -11.75 -16.08 11.92
C PRO A 146 -12.77 -16.92 11.18
N ALA A 147 -13.56 -16.30 10.34
CA ALA A 147 -14.43 -16.99 9.38
C ALA A 147 -13.54 -17.60 8.27
N ALA A 148 -12.56 -18.43 8.63
CA ALA A 148 -11.35 -18.57 7.86
C ALA A 148 -11.36 -19.67 6.80
N ALA A 149 -12.05 -20.81 7.08
CA ALA A 149 -11.87 -21.97 6.22
C ALA A 149 -12.55 -21.85 4.86
N ASP A 150 -13.67 -21.13 4.80
CA ASP A 150 -14.56 -21.09 3.62
C ASP A 150 -14.49 -19.76 2.84
N LEU A 151 -13.82 -18.73 3.36
CA LEU A 151 -13.68 -17.46 2.67
C LEU A 151 -12.79 -17.57 1.43
N PRO A 152 -13.13 -16.91 0.32
CA PRO A 152 -12.18 -16.71 -0.78
C PRO A 152 -10.86 -16.14 -0.28
N PHE A 153 -9.73 -16.62 -0.82
CA PHE A 153 -8.42 -16.18 -0.32
C PHE A 153 -8.22 -14.66 -0.45
N ALA A 154 -8.77 -14.07 -1.50
CA ALA A 154 -8.72 -12.63 -1.72
C ALA A 154 -9.45 -11.80 -0.65
N GLU A 155 -10.39 -12.39 0.09
CA GLU A 155 -11.07 -11.73 1.22
C GLU A 155 -10.26 -11.84 2.52
N ILE A 156 -9.32 -12.79 2.59
CA ILE A 156 -8.40 -12.93 3.71
C ILE A 156 -7.16 -12.07 3.49
N LEU A 157 -6.64 -12.10 2.26
CA LEU A 157 -5.33 -11.55 1.93
C LEU A 157 -5.36 -10.88 0.55
N SER A 158 -5.41 -9.56 0.55
CA SER A 158 -5.36 -8.72 -0.65
C SER A 158 -4.74 -7.35 -0.31
N PRO A 159 -3.81 -6.85 -1.13
CA PRO A 159 -3.27 -7.45 -2.35
C PRO A 159 -2.21 -8.53 -2.09
N LEU A 160 -1.87 -9.28 -3.13
CA LEU A 160 -0.66 -10.10 -3.20
C LEU A 160 0.40 -9.38 -4.03
N ILE A 161 1.59 -9.27 -3.49
CA ILE A 161 2.75 -8.64 -4.15
C ILE A 161 3.67 -9.73 -4.69
N ILE A 162 3.97 -9.67 -5.99
CA ILE A 162 4.95 -10.55 -6.61
C ILE A 162 6.24 -9.75 -6.78
N GLU A 163 7.26 -10.12 -6.01
CA GLU A 163 8.56 -9.46 -6.05
C GLU A 163 9.38 -9.91 -7.28
N ALA A 164 10.42 -9.16 -7.60
CA ALA A 164 11.25 -9.39 -8.79
C ALA A 164 11.93 -10.78 -8.82
N ASP A 165 12.17 -11.39 -7.67
CA ASP A 165 12.71 -12.74 -7.52
C ASP A 165 11.65 -13.85 -7.65
N GLY A 166 10.37 -13.47 -7.80
CA GLY A 166 9.23 -14.37 -7.88
C GLY A 166 8.59 -14.72 -6.55
N MET A 167 9.06 -14.16 -5.45
CA MET A 167 8.43 -14.33 -4.14
C MET A 167 7.06 -13.68 -4.10
N VAL A 168 6.08 -14.37 -3.51
CA VAL A 168 4.72 -13.85 -3.29
C VAL A 168 4.57 -13.47 -1.83
N CYS A 169 4.42 -12.17 -1.58
CA CYS A 169 4.25 -11.59 -0.26
C CYS A 169 2.83 -11.02 -0.09
N PRO A 170 2.30 -11.02 1.13
CA PRO A 170 1.04 -10.34 1.41
C PRO A 170 1.19 -8.83 1.48
N LEU A 171 0.15 -8.11 1.12
CA LEU A 171 -0.19 -6.73 1.41
C LEU A 171 0.78 -5.68 0.89
N ASP A 172 2.08 -5.81 1.15
CA ASP A 172 3.06 -4.79 0.84
C ASP A 172 4.41 -5.37 0.39
N HIS A 173 5.19 -4.56 -0.33
CA HIS A 173 6.53 -4.94 -0.78
C HIS A 173 7.48 -5.08 0.43
N GLY A 174 8.21 -6.19 0.45
CA GLY A 174 9.15 -6.45 1.55
C GLY A 174 8.48 -6.95 2.83
N PHE A 175 7.22 -7.33 2.80
CA PHE A 175 6.54 -7.93 3.95
C PHE A 175 7.32 -9.13 4.49
N ALA A 176 7.29 -9.32 5.81
CA ALA A 176 8.12 -10.31 6.49
C ALA A 176 7.97 -11.71 5.87
N ARG A 177 9.10 -12.34 5.55
CA ARG A 177 9.17 -13.65 4.86
C ARG A 177 8.46 -14.77 5.62
N HIS A 178 8.26 -14.64 6.93
CA HIS A 178 7.43 -15.55 7.71
C HIS A 178 6.02 -15.68 7.13
N PHE A 179 5.45 -14.59 6.64
CA PHE A 179 4.12 -14.55 6.05
C PHE A 179 4.10 -14.73 4.53
N ALA A 180 5.24 -14.80 3.85
CA ALA A 180 5.28 -15.04 2.41
C ALA A 180 4.61 -16.36 2.03
N LEU A 181 3.89 -16.37 0.90
CA LEU A 181 3.22 -17.59 0.42
C LEU A 181 4.24 -18.60 -0.10
N GLY A 182 5.21 -18.14 -0.86
CA GLY A 182 6.20 -18.96 -1.53
C GLY A 182 6.76 -18.27 -2.76
N ASN A 183 7.39 -19.04 -3.67
CA ASN A 183 7.99 -18.48 -4.88
C ASN A 183 7.38 -19.13 -6.13
N LEU A 184 6.82 -18.32 -7.02
CA LEU A 184 6.16 -18.74 -8.27
C LEU A 184 7.08 -19.48 -9.24
N ARG A 185 8.39 -19.39 -9.07
CA ARG A 185 9.35 -20.16 -9.88
C ARG A 185 9.40 -21.63 -9.49
N ASN A 186 8.94 -21.96 -8.28
CA ASN A 186 9.09 -23.28 -7.71
C ASN A 186 7.76 -24.01 -7.48
N THR A 187 6.67 -23.26 -7.24
CA THR A 187 5.39 -23.81 -6.78
C THR A 187 4.24 -23.05 -7.41
N ASP A 188 3.16 -23.72 -7.73
CA ASP A 188 1.92 -23.12 -8.22
C ASP A 188 1.25 -22.27 -7.13
N LEU A 189 0.58 -21.19 -7.54
CA LEU A 189 -0.07 -20.26 -6.62
C LEU A 189 -1.14 -20.95 -5.78
N GLN A 190 -1.91 -21.88 -6.34
CA GLN A 190 -2.98 -22.55 -5.61
C GLN A 190 -2.41 -23.48 -4.52
N GLU A 191 -1.31 -24.15 -4.80
CA GLU A 191 -0.60 -24.97 -3.79
C GLU A 191 -0.04 -24.09 -2.67
N MET A 192 0.54 -22.94 -3.02
CA MET A 192 1.04 -21.98 -2.04
C MET A 192 -0.09 -21.45 -1.14
N ILE A 193 -1.25 -21.10 -1.71
CA ILE A 193 -2.42 -20.64 -0.96
C ILE A 193 -2.89 -21.71 0.03
N THR A 194 -2.97 -22.96 -0.41
CA THR A 194 -3.38 -24.08 0.46
C THR A 194 -2.42 -24.25 1.63
N ALA A 195 -1.11 -24.34 1.36
CA ALA A 195 -0.10 -24.46 2.39
C ALA A 195 -0.07 -23.25 3.35
N TRP A 196 -0.27 -22.04 2.81
CA TRP A 196 -0.32 -20.81 3.61
C TRP A 196 -1.52 -20.82 4.58
N ARG A 197 -2.70 -21.21 4.11
CA ARG A 197 -3.89 -21.37 4.97
C ARG A 197 -3.64 -22.34 6.12
N GLU A 198 -3.01 -23.46 5.86
CA GLU A 198 -2.74 -24.49 6.86
C GLU A 198 -1.67 -24.08 7.89
N THR A 199 -0.73 -23.23 7.49
CA THR A 199 0.48 -23.02 8.32
C THR A 199 0.65 -21.59 8.84
N LYS A 200 -0.01 -20.60 8.25
CA LYS A 200 0.24 -19.17 8.55
C LYS A 200 -1.00 -18.34 8.82
N LEU A 201 -2.18 -18.86 8.50
CA LEU A 201 -3.43 -18.14 8.66
C LEU A 201 -3.65 -17.67 10.10
N ASP A 202 -3.42 -18.55 11.08
CA ASP A 202 -3.63 -18.22 12.50
C ASP A 202 -2.64 -17.15 12.98
N ASP A 203 -1.39 -17.23 12.54
CA ASP A 203 -0.38 -16.22 12.85
C ASP A 203 -0.72 -14.87 12.22
N PHE A 204 -1.18 -14.88 10.97
CA PHE A 204 -1.60 -13.68 10.27
C PHE A 204 -2.84 -13.06 10.91
N HIS A 205 -3.83 -13.86 11.24
CA HIS A 205 -5.04 -13.38 11.95
C HIS A 205 -4.67 -12.75 13.30
N ARG A 206 -3.76 -13.38 14.06
CA ARG A 206 -3.26 -12.83 15.31
C ARG A 206 -2.53 -11.48 15.09
N LEU A 207 -1.69 -11.39 14.06
CA LEU A 207 -1.02 -10.14 13.69
C LEU A 207 -2.02 -9.01 13.42
N CYS A 208 -3.05 -9.30 12.62
CA CYS A 208 -4.11 -8.33 12.28
C CYS A 208 -4.89 -7.90 13.52
N ARG A 209 -5.29 -8.85 14.36
CA ARG A 209 -6.06 -8.57 15.58
C ARG A 209 -5.25 -7.75 16.60
N ASP A 210 -3.98 -8.10 16.81
CA ASP A 210 -3.12 -7.37 17.73
C ASP A 210 -2.87 -5.94 17.22
N ALA A 211 -2.62 -5.78 15.92
CA ALA A 211 -2.49 -4.47 15.30
C ALA A 211 -3.78 -3.64 15.44
N TRP A 212 -4.92 -4.23 15.07
CA TRP A 212 -6.22 -3.55 15.16
C TRP A 212 -6.56 -3.14 16.60
N SER A 213 -6.33 -4.02 17.58
CA SER A 213 -6.59 -3.72 19.00
C SER A 213 -5.77 -2.54 19.52
N ASP A 214 -4.51 -2.41 19.08
CA ASP A 214 -3.66 -1.28 19.47
C ASP A 214 -4.04 0.00 18.71
N LEU A 215 -4.31 -0.12 17.42
CA LEU A 215 -4.59 1.03 16.55
C LEU A 215 -5.97 1.67 16.79
N THR A 216 -6.92 0.91 17.33
CA THR A 216 -8.24 1.42 17.70
C THR A 216 -8.30 2.01 19.11
N GLN A 217 -7.18 2.03 19.85
CA GLN A 217 -7.12 2.79 21.10
C GLN A 217 -7.16 4.29 20.83
N PRO A 218 -7.69 5.10 21.77
CA PRO A 218 -7.70 6.55 21.66
C PRO A 218 -6.27 7.07 21.38
N ALA A 219 -6.13 7.87 20.34
CA ALA A 219 -4.86 8.45 19.94
C ALA A 219 -5.05 9.91 19.53
N GLU A 220 -3.97 10.68 19.60
CA GLU A 220 -3.98 12.10 19.21
C GLU A 220 -4.33 12.28 17.72
N TRP A 221 -3.97 11.30 16.89
CA TRP A 221 -4.10 11.36 15.45
C TRP A 221 -5.16 10.40 14.92
N PRO A 222 -6.11 10.88 14.11
CA PRO A 222 -7.22 10.06 13.64
C PRO A 222 -6.82 9.07 12.53
N PHE A 223 -5.72 9.30 11.82
CA PHE A 223 -5.35 8.50 10.66
C PHE A 223 -4.26 7.48 10.94
N VAL A 224 -4.32 6.35 10.21
CA VAL A 224 -3.33 5.28 10.25
C VAL A 224 -3.17 4.64 8.87
N ASN A 225 -1.95 4.29 8.51
CA ASN A 225 -1.70 3.42 7.36
C ASN A 225 -1.66 1.96 7.86
N TRP A 226 -2.74 1.22 7.58
CA TRP A 226 -2.90 -0.16 8.03
C TRP A 226 -1.82 -1.10 7.49
N TYR A 227 -1.48 -0.98 6.21
CA TYR A 227 -0.50 -1.87 5.58
C TYR A 227 0.91 -1.63 6.11
N SER A 228 1.29 -0.38 6.29
CA SER A 228 2.57 0.00 6.90
C SER A 228 2.70 -0.52 8.33
N GLU A 229 1.66 -0.35 9.14
CA GLU A 229 1.63 -0.86 10.51
C GLU A 229 1.76 -2.39 10.57
N LEU A 230 1.04 -3.11 9.71
CA LEU A 230 1.17 -4.56 9.63
C LEU A 230 2.56 -4.99 9.17
N ASN A 231 3.14 -4.30 8.18
CA ASN A 231 4.47 -4.61 7.67
C ASN A 231 5.54 -4.43 8.76
N GLN A 232 5.48 -3.32 9.50
CA GLN A 232 6.37 -3.05 10.62
C GLN A 232 6.25 -4.13 11.72
N ARG A 233 5.04 -4.48 12.12
CA ARG A 233 4.77 -5.51 13.13
C ARG A 233 5.19 -6.90 12.67
N ALA A 234 4.92 -7.23 11.42
CA ALA A 234 5.35 -8.48 10.80
C ALA A 234 6.88 -8.62 10.80
N GLY A 235 7.62 -7.53 10.55
CA GLY A 235 9.08 -7.51 10.64
C GLY A 235 9.62 -7.81 12.05
N GLN A 236 8.85 -7.50 13.08
CA GLN A 236 9.19 -7.79 14.49
C GLN A 236 8.69 -9.17 14.94
N TRP A 237 7.81 -9.82 14.19
CA TRP A 237 7.16 -11.08 14.56
C TRP A 237 8.15 -12.22 14.76
N THR A 238 9.13 -12.37 13.90
CA THR A 238 10.17 -13.40 13.98
C THR A 238 11.01 -13.30 15.26
N LEU A 239 11.04 -12.15 15.91
CA LEU A 239 11.75 -11.92 17.18
C LEU A 239 10.89 -12.29 18.41
N ARG A 240 9.59 -12.56 18.23
CA ARG A 240 8.64 -12.82 19.31
C ARG A 240 8.08 -14.24 19.34
N SER A 241 8.51 -15.15 18.44
CA SER A 241 8.00 -16.53 18.43
C SER A 241 8.34 -17.26 19.75
N PRO A 242 7.34 -17.79 20.49
CA PRO A 242 7.55 -18.44 21.78
C PRO A 242 8.01 -19.88 21.62
N VAL A 243 9.22 -20.13 21.18
CA VAL A 243 9.88 -21.46 21.32
C VAL A 243 10.65 -21.57 22.65
N ALA A 244 10.59 -20.58 23.52
CA ALA A 244 11.42 -20.52 24.73
C ALA A 244 10.66 -20.75 26.05
N ALA A 245 9.42 -21.20 26.07
CA ALA A 245 8.62 -21.32 27.32
C ALA A 245 8.40 -22.76 27.82
N VAL A 246 9.04 -23.80 27.27
CA VAL A 246 8.85 -25.20 27.74
C VAL A 246 10.16 -25.88 28.20
N ALA A 247 11.27 -25.18 28.36
CA ALA A 247 12.50 -25.76 28.87
C ALA A 247 12.91 -25.17 30.23
N GLY A 248 12.05 -25.26 31.25
CA GLY A 248 12.38 -24.68 32.55
C GLY A 248 11.47 -25.12 33.70
N GLN A 249 11.00 -26.37 33.72
CA GLN A 249 10.52 -27.02 34.95
C GLN A 249 10.80 -28.53 34.86
N SER A 250 11.94 -28.92 35.35
CA SER A 250 12.23 -30.25 35.86
C SER A 250 13.19 -30.12 37.01
#